data_81cfd711b6b1d91fef907f5d46cb78a7
#
_entry.id   81cfd711b6b1d91fef907f5d46cb78a7
#
_cell.length_a   1.000
_cell.length_b   1.000
_cell.length_c   1.000
_cell.angle_alpha   90.00
_cell.angle_beta   90.00
_cell.angle_gamma   90.00
#
_symmetry.space_group_name_H-M   'P 1'
#
loop_
_entity.id
_entity.type
_entity.pdbx_description
1 polymer ?
#
loop_
_entity_poly.entity_id
_entity_poly.type
_entity_poly.pdbx_seq_one_letter_code
_entity_poly.pdbx_strand_id
1 'polypeptide(L)'
;MNELLKIFKVDEVEATIISNSPDEPHQHDFEELIIGIEGQLEHFIDFKNILLEAPLVSFVTKGKVHRVIPKLKNGKCDMWVIRFKSEFIPEITFQLYANYHNHAMLKLPNDYCFERLTTICKIINGEMQQE
;
A
#
# COMPACT_ATOMS: atom_id res chain seq x y z
N MET A 1 -15.98 -7.16 -3.04
CA MET A 1 -15.17 -8.38 -2.94
C MET A 1 -15.49 -9.05 -1.63
N ASN A 2 -15.77 -10.33 -1.70
CA ASN A 2 -16.10 -11.12 -0.52
C ASN A 2 -14.85 -11.69 0.17
N GLU A 3 -13.71 -11.42 -0.39
CA GLU A 3 -12.47 -11.92 0.14
C GLU A 3 -12.00 -11.04 1.30
N LEU A 4 -11.45 -11.68 2.32
CA LEU A 4 -10.90 -10.98 3.47
C LEU A 4 -9.55 -10.33 3.15
N LEU A 5 -8.89 -10.83 2.10
CA LEU A 5 -7.55 -10.39 1.71
C LEU A 5 -7.44 -10.34 0.19
N LYS A 6 -6.83 -9.27 -0.31
CA LYS A 6 -6.46 -9.13 -1.71
C LYS A 6 -5.06 -8.55 -1.80
N ILE A 7 -4.24 -9.11 -2.69
CA ILE A 7 -2.89 -8.60 -2.94
C ILE A 7 -2.65 -8.51 -4.45
N PHE A 8 -2.02 -7.42 -4.90
CA PHE A 8 -1.68 -7.24 -6.31
C PHE A 8 -0.47 -6.33 -6.47
N LYS A 9 0.11 -6.37 -7.66
CA LYS A 9 1.25 -5.54 -8.04
C LYS A 9 0.80 -4.32 -8.83
N VAL A 10 1.50 -3.21 -8.62
CA VAL A 10 1.41 -2.02 -9.47
C VAL A 10 2.78 -1.85 -10.14
N ASP A 11 2.84 -2.06 -11.45
CA ASP A 11 4.04 -1.89 -12.26
C ASP A 11 3.99 -0.55 -13.01
N GLU A 12 4.92 -0.35 -13.95
CA GLU A 12 5.00 0.90 -14.72
C GLU A 12 3.74 1.17 -15.53
N VAL A 13 3.15 0.12 -16.10
CA VAL A 13 1.93 0.26 -16.92
C VAL A 13 0.76 0.69 -16.05
N GLU A 14 0.53 -0.02 -14.95
CA GLU A 14 -0.56 0.30 -14.04
C GLU A 14 -0.39 1.69 -13.41
N ALA A 15 0.83 2.04 -13.03
CA ALA A 15 1.12 3.37 -12.46
C ALA A 15 0.80 4.48 -13.46
N THR A 16 1.14 4.29 -14.73
CA THR A 16 0.85 5.26 -15.77
C THR A 16 -0.65 5.44 -15.97
N ILE A 17 -1.41 4.34 -15.97
CA ILE A 17 -2.86 4.38 -16.11
C ILE A 17 -3.48 5.15 -14.96
N ILE A 18 -3.09 4.84 -13.73
CA ILE A 18 -3.62 5.50 -12.52
C ILE A 18 -3.25 6.99 -12.54
N SER A 19 -2.01 7.31 -12.89
CA SER A 19 -1.51 8.69 -12.90
C SER A 19 -2.23 9.56 -13.93
N ASN A 20 -2.62 8.98 -15.07
CA ASN A 20 -3.32 9.72 -16.12
C ASN A 20 -4.80 9.96 -15.80
N SER A 21 -5.39 9.16 -14.93
CA SER A 21 -6.79 9.29 -14.56
C SER A 21 -6.98 8.91 -13.09
N PRO A 22 -6.43 9.73 -12.17
CA PRO A 22 -6.50 9.40 -10.75
C PRO A 22 -7.93 9.52 -10.23
N ASP A 23 -8.25 8.66 -9.26
CA ASP A 23 -9.52 8.73 -8.55
C ASP A 23 -9.59 10.00 -7.71
N GLU A 24 -10.82 10.45 -7.42
CA GLU A 24 -11.02 11.47 -6.41
C GLU A 24 -10.70 10.92 -5.01
N PRO A 25 -10.33 11.79 -4.05
CA PRO A 25 -10.18 11.34 -2.67
C PRO A 25 -11.44 10.63 -2.20
N HIS A 26 -11.28 9.50 -1.54
CA HIS A 26 -12.39 8.63 -1.18
C HIS A 26 -12.12 7.89 0.13
N GLN A 27 -13.18 7.30 0.68
CA GLN A 27 -13.11 6.38 1.82
C GLN A 27 -13.46 4.97 1.34
N HIS A 28 -12.91 3.96 2.01
CA HIS A 28 -13.32 2.58 1.77
C HIS A 28 -13.39 1.81 3.09
N ASP A 29 -14.00 0.63 3.04
CA ASP A 29 -14.30 -0.17 4.23
C ASP A 29 -13.28 -1.27 4.50
N PHE A 30 -12.07 -1.10 3.98
CA PHE A 30 -10.97 -2.04 4.17
C PHE A 30 -9.71 -1.28 4.54
N GLU A 31 -8.77 -2.02 5.08
CA GLU A 31 -7.42 -1.51 5.36
C GLU A 31 -6.56 -1.67 4.11
N GLU A 32 -5.61 -0.76 3.90
CA GLU A 32 -4.72 -0.84 2.73
C GLU A 32 -3.27 -0.62 3.14
N LEU A 33 -2.41 -1.54 2.72
CA LEU A 33 -0.97 -1.45 2.94
C LEU A 33 -0.28 -1.43 1.58
N ILE A 34 0.58 -0.45 1.38
CA ILE A 34 1.36 -0.32 0.15
C ILE A 34 2.84 -0.45 0.49
N ILE A 35 3.53 -1.33 -0.21
CA ILE A 35 4.97 -1.52 -0.07
C ILE A 35 5.60 -1.18 -1.42
N GLY A 36 6.32 -0.05 -1.46
CA GLY A 36 6.96 0.44 -2.69
C GLY A 36 8.40 0.02 -2.77
N ILE A 37 8.75 -0.71 -3.84
CA ILE A 37 10.09 -1.18 -4.12
C ILE A 37 10.84 -0.18 -5.00
N GLU A 38 10.17 0.31 -6.03
CA GLU A 38 10.70 1.33 -6.95
C GLU A 38 9.59 2.33 -7.28
N GLY A 39 9.96 3.57 -7.55
CA GLY A 39 9.05 4.63 -7.93
C GLY A 39 8.77 5.60 -6.81
N GLN A 40 7.68 6.33 -6.95
CA GLN A 40 7.22 7.31 -5.98
C GLN A 40 5.74 7.10 -5.71
N LEU A 41 5.28 7.53 -4.54
CA LEU A 41 3.87 7.48 -4.17
C LEU A 41 3.45 8.88 -3.71
N GLU A 42 2.50 9.48 -4.44
CA GLU A 42 1.84 10.69 -4.01
C GLU A 42 0.62 10.28 -3.19
N HIS A 43 0.59 10.68 -1.94
CA HIS A 43 -0.44 10.25 -1.01
C HIS A 43 -1.14 11.45 -0.40
N PHE A 44 -2.43 11.60 -0.71
CA PHE A 44 -3.31 12.56 -0.07
C PHE A 44 -4.03 11.86 1.07
N ILE A 45 -3.79 12.32 2.29
CA ILE A 45 -4.41 11.77 3.50
C ILE A 45 -4.43 12.85 4.57
N ASP A 46 -5.51 12.90 5.37
CA ASP A 46 -5.69 13.91 6.43
C ASP A 46 -5.53 15.33 5.89
N PHE A 47 -6.02 15.56 4.66
CA PHE A 47 -5.98 16.85 3.96
C PHE A 47 -4.57 17.35 3.67
N LYS A 48 -3.59 16.46 3.66
CA LYS A 48 -2.21 16.76 3.29
C LYS A 48 -1.79 15.89 2.12
N ASN A 49 -1.00 16.48 1.23
CA ASN A 49 -0.46 15.77 0.09
C ASN A 49 1.04 15.54 0.34
N ILE A 50 1.45 14.29 0.37
CA ILE A 50 2.82 13.89 0.69
C ILE A 50 3.36 13.06 -0.46
N LEU A 51 4.60 13.33 -0.87
CA LEU A 51 5.30 12.54 -1.88
C LEU A 51 6.36 11.71 -1.19
N LEU A 52 6.27 10.39 -1.34
CA LEU A 52 7.26 9.44 -0.80
C LEU A 52 8.03 8.80 -1.93
N GLU A 53 9.32 8.57 -1.71
CA GLU A 53 10.14 7.81 -2.64
C GLU A 53 10.38 6.39 -2.09
N ALA A 54 10.38 5.41 -2.99
CA ALA A 54 10.70 4.04 -2.62
C ALA A 54 12.18 3.95 -2.19
N PRO A 55 12.54 3.04 -1.26
CA PRO A 55 11.64 2.08 -0.61
C PRO A 55 10.72 2.74 0.42
N LEU A 56 9.47 2.34 0.42
CA LEU A 56 8.46 2.97 1.29
C LEU A 56 7.43 1.95 1.76
N VAL A 57 6.78 2.30 2.87
CA VAL A 57 5.56 1.62 3.33
C VAL A 57 4.52 2.70 3.63
N SER A 58 3.31 2.48 3.17
CA SER A 58 2.18 3.37 3.43
C SER A 58 0.99 2.54 3.90
N PHE A 59 0.35 2.95 4.98
CA PHE A 59 -0.77 2.24 5.56
C PHE A 59 -1.96 3.19 5.73
N VAL A 60 -3.12 2.78 5.22
CA VAL A 60 -4.35 3.56 5.34
C VAL A 60 -5.40 2.73 6.03
N THR A 61 -5.88 3.19 7.18
CA THR A 61 -6.96 2.54 7.90
C THR A 61 -8.29 2.84 7.22
N LYS A 62 -9.24 1.92 7.37
CA LYS A 62 -10.58 2.12 6.80
C LYS A 62 -11.19 3.41 7.32
N GLY A 63 -12.03 4.03 6.50
CA GLY A 63 -12.74 5.25 6.86
C GLY A 63 -11.97 6.54 6.70
N LYS A 64 -10.68 6.49 6.41
CA LYS A 64 -9.92 7.72 6.11
C LYS A 64 -10.12 8.17 4.68
N VAL A 65 -10.37 9.45 4.51
CA VAL A 65 -10.42 10.04 3.16
C VAL A 65 -9.00 10.14 2.64
N HIS A 66 -8.76 9.48 1.51
CA HIS A 66 -7.42 9.45 0.93
C HIS A 66 -7.45 9.25 -0.58
N ARG A 67 -6.30 9.48 -1.19
CA ARG A 67 -6.04 9.15 -2.58
C ARG A 67 -4.55 8.83 -2.71
N VAL A 68 -4.22 7.74 -3.38
CA VAL A 68 -2.85 7.38 -3.68
C VAL A 68 -2.63 7.38 -5.18
N ILE A 69 -1.52 7.96 -5.61
CA ILE A 69 -1.14 7.99 -7.02
C ILE A 69 0.29 7.46 -7.11
N PRO A 70 0.48 6.21 -7.54
CA PRO A 70 1.82 5.70 -7.79
C PRO A 70 2.41 6.39 -9.02
N LYS A 71 3.69 6.72 -8.96
CA LYS A 71 4.37 7.45 -10.02
C LYS A 71 5.68 6.78 -10.39
N LEU A 72 6.05 6.92 -11.65
CA LEU A 72 7.33 6.45 -12.12
C LEU A 72 8.45 7.35 -11.59
N LYS A 73 9.58 6.73 -11.28
CA LYS A 73 10.83 7.43 -11.05
C LYS A 73 11.87 6.76 -11.92
N ASN A 74 12.54 7.54 -12.79
CA ASN A 74 13.48 7.01 -13.77
C ASN A 74 12.84 5.92 -14.64
N GLY A 75 11.57 6.09 -14.98
CA GLY A 75 10.83 5.16 -15.81
C GLY A 75 10.39 3.88 -15.10
N LYS A 76 10.53 3.79 -13.79
CA LYS A 76 10.25 2.56 -13.03
C LYS A 76 9.22 2.78 -11.94
N CYS A 77 8.39 1.75 -11.74
CA CYS A 77 7.48 1.65 -10.60
C CYS A 77 7.27 0.18 -10.29
N ASP A 78 7.37 -0.18 -9.02
CA ASP A 78 7.17 -1.54 -8.56
C ASP A 78 6.67 -1.47 -7.13
N MET A 79 5.38 -1.78 -6.95
CA MET A 79 4.74 -1.69 -5.64
C MET A 79 3.81 -2.86 -5.41
N TRP A 80 3.75 -3.32 -4.16
CA TRP A 80 2.74 -4.26 -3.70
C TRP A 80 1.63 -3.49 -3.00
N VAL A 81 0.38 -3.87 -3.30
CA VAL A 81 -0.80 -3.33 -2.60
C VAL A 81 -1.52 -4.50 -1.95
N ILE A 82 -1.75 -4.37 -0.64
CA ILE A 82 -2.45 -5.38 0.14
C ILE A 82 -3.69 -4.73 0.74
N ARG A 83 -4.87 -5.27 0.45
CA ARG A 83 -6.15 -4.82 1.01
C ARG A 83 -6.74 -5.93 1.84
N PHE A 84 -7.23 -5.59 3.02
CA PHE A 84 -7.80 -6.61 3.88
C PHE A 84 -8.92 -6.02 4.74
N LYS A 85 -9.87 -6.87 5.11
CA LYS A 85 -10.93 -6.52 6.04
C LYS A 85 -10.41 -6.62 7.46
N SER A 86 -10.96 -5.80 8.36
CA SER A 86 -10.57 -5.81 9.78
C SER A 86 -10.70 -7.20 10.40
N GLU A 87 -11.70 -7.96 9.97
CA GLU A 87 -11.94 -9.31 10.48
C GLU A 87 -10.82 -10.28 10.18
N PHE A 88 -9.99 -9.97 9.18
CA PHE A 88 -8.86 -10.83 8.81
C PHE A 88 -7.77 -10.82 9.87
N ILE A 89 -7.63 -9.71 10.60
CA ILE A 89 -6.57 -9.54 11.58
C ILE A 89 -7.17 -9.59 12.99
N PRO A 90 -6.59 -10.38 13.92
CA PRO A 90 -7.07 -10.38 15.30
C PRO A 90 -7.09 -8.98 15.89
N GLU A 91 -8.08 -8.70 16.72
CA GLU A 91 -8.29 -7.37 17.30
C GLU A 91 -7.03 -6.81 17.97
N ILE A 92 -6.31 -7.66 18.69
CA ILE A 92 -5.12 -7.20 19.40
C ILE A 92 -4.02 -6.73 18.46
N THR A 93 -3.87 -7.41 17.32
CA THR A 93 -2.91 -7.00 16.28
C THR A 93 -3.38 -5.69 15.64
N PHE A 94 -4.67 -5.56 15.43
CA PHE A 94 -5.24 -4.33 14.85
C PHE A 94 -5.01 -3.14 15.76
N GLN A 95 -5.09 -3.31 17.08
CA GLN A 95 -4.81 -2.24 18.03
C GLN A 95 -3.36 -1.76 17.94
N LEU A 96 -2.42 -2.66 17.65
CA LEU A 96 -1.03 -2.27 17.43
C LEU A 96 -0.90 -1.36 16.21
N TYR A 97 -1.64 -1.65 15.14
CA TYR A 97 -1.66 -0.76 13.98
C TYR A 97 -2.25 0.59 14.32
N ALA A 98 -3.31 0.62 15.11
CA ALA A 98 -3.95 1.87 15.50
C ALA A 98 -3.00 2.79 16.27
N ASN A 99 -2.09 2.23 17.05
CA ASN A 99 -1.07 3.00 17.75
C ASN A 99 -0.09 3.70 16.82
N TYR A 100 0.06 3.20 15.60
CA TYR A 100 0.93 3.80 14.58
C TYR A 100 0.15 4.65 13.59
N HIS A 101 -1.10 4.94 13.90
CA HIS A 101 -2.00 5.68 13.01
C HIS A 101 -1.41 7.02 12.53
N ASN A 102 -0.70 7.74 13.41
CA ASN A 102 -0.07 9.00 13.07
C ASN A 102 1.22 8.84 12.26
N HIS A 103 1.66 7.61 12.05
CA HIS A 103 2.88 7.29 11.32
C HIS A 103 2.56 6.32 10.18
N ALA A 104 1.48 6.60 9.46
CA ALA A 104 0.97 5.71 8.42
C ALA A 104 1.88 5.57 7.20
N MET A 105 2.87 6.45 7.07
CA MET A 105 3.76 6.44 5.92
C MET A 105 5.20 6.46 6.39
N LEU A 106 5.99 5.54 5.88
CA LEU A 106 7.41 5.43 6.22
C LEU A 106 8.24 5.30 4.96
N LYS A 107 9.35 6.03 4.94
CA LYS A 107 10.42 5.76 3.99
C LYS A 107 11.39 4.82 4.67
N LEU A 108 11.62 3.65 4.08
CA LEU A 108 12.48 2.63 4.64
C LEU A 108 13.86 2.66 4.00
N PRO A 109 14.91 2.31 4.75
CA PRO A 109 16.18 2.02 4.11
C PRO A 109 16.06 0.76 3.25
N ASN A 110 16.83 0.70 2.17
CA ASN A 110 16.87 -0.48 1.31
C ASN A 110 17.78 -1.51 1.96
N ASP A 111 17.28 -2.22 2.95
CA ASP A 111 18.04 -3.16 3.75
C ASP A 111 17.40 -4.54 3.77
N TYR A 112 17.98 -5.41 4.58
CA TYR A 112 17.52 -6.81 4.71
C TYR A 112 16.06 -6.91 5.15
N CYS A 113 15.61 -6.03 6.02
CA CYS A 113 14.23 -6.05 6.50
C CYS A 113 13.25 -5.73 5.38
N PHE A 114 13.59 -4.77 4.53
CA PHE A 114 12.75 -4.43 3.38
C PHE A 114 12.70 -5.58 2.38
N GLU A 115 13.82 -6.23 2.12
CA GLU A 115 13.86 -7.40 1.24
C GLU A 115 12.99 -8.53 1.76
N ARG A 116 12.96 -8.73 3.06
CA ARG A 116 12.07 -9.73 3.68
C ARG A 116 10.61 -9.39 3.49
N LEU A 117 10.24 -8.11 3.61
CA LEU A 117 8.87 -7.68 3.34
C LEU A 117 8.45 -8.01 1.92
N THR A 118 9.29 -7.71 0.94
CA THR A 118 8.98 -7.99 -0.46
C THR A 118 8.88 -9.49 -0.71
N THR A 119 9.72 -10.28 -0.08
CA THR A 119 9.66 -11.74 -0.18
C THR A 119 8.33 -12.26 0.40
N ILE A 120 7.90 -11.75 1.54
CA ILE A 120 6.63 -12.12 2.15
C ILE A 120 5.47 -11.79 1.22
N CYS A 121 5.50 -10.63 0.58
CA CYS A 121 4.47 -10.25 -0.40
C CYS A 121 4.40 -11.25 -1.56
N LYS A 122 5.54 -11.69 -2.06
CA LYS A 122 5.57 -12.70 -3.13
C LYS A 122 4.97 -14.01 -2.69
N ILE A 123 5.25 -14.43 -1.46
CA ILE A 123 4.70 -15.68 -0.89
C ILE A 123 3.18 -15.55 -0.78
N ILE A 124 2.67 -14.45 -0.22
CA ILE A 124 1.24 -14.24 -0.08
C ILE A 124 0.56 -14.26 -1.45
N ASN A 125 1.12 -13.55 -2.41
CA ASN A 125 0.55 -13.50 -3.76
C ASN A 125 0.49 -14.90 -4.39
N GLY A 126 1.56 -15.70 -4.24
CA GLY A 126 1.59 -17.06 -4.75
C GLY A 126 0.51 -17.95 -4.13
N GLU A 127 0.32 -17.85 -2.83
CA GLU A 127 -0.72 -18.60 -2.15
C GLU A 127 -2.12 -18.20 -2.60
N MET A 128 -2.35 -16.90 -2.78
CA MET A 128 -3.66 -16.39 -3.24
C MET A 128 -4.00 -16.88 -4.65
N GLN A 129 -3.01 -17.07 -5.50
CA GLN A 129 -3.25 -17.50 -6.87
C GLN A 129 -3.48 -18.99 -7.01
N GLN A 130 -3.23 -19.77 -5.97
CA GLN A 130 -3.43 -21.20 -5.99
C GLN A 130 -4.85 -21.62 -5.58
N GLU A 131 -5.67 -20.73 -5.17
CA GLU A 131 -7.05 -21.00 -4.77
C GLU A 131 -7.98 -21.15 -5.97
#